data_bfad3f10a7500637cee068b195e28869
#
_entry.id   bfad3f10a7500637cee068b195e28869
#
_cell.length_a   1.000
_cell.length_b   1.000
_cell.length_c   1.000
_cell.angle_alpha   90.00
_cell.angle_beta   90.00
_cell.angle_gamma   90.00
#
_symmetry.space_group_name_H-M   'P 1'
#
loop_
_entity.id
_entity.type
_entity.pdbx_description
1 polymer ?
#
loop_
_entity_poly.entity_id
_entity_poly.type
_entity_poly.pdbx_seq_one_letter_code
_entity_poly.pdbx_strand_id
1 'polypeptide(L)'
;PVLSQSGKDFFAVNIHATAFATDDTKEQHINKYIEVLGNIDAGGGIFVTGGDLNSVPPGSVIDFCESDMCVNDNFHIDNADPYHKEGSYFENFSGEPDILVPLYDTYDPAIDTASYNLPEHFTHAPSTSMINDTTVTMYDRKLDYLFTNGTWDSGSGSTDQSVWELSDHMPVSATFMPASD
;
A
#
# COMPACT_ATOMS: atom_id res chain seq x y z
N PRO A 1 0.94 9.85 21.79
CA PRO A 1 2.18 9.03 21.82
C PRO A 1 2.04 7.91 22.84
N VAL A 2 2.61 6.77 22.53
CA VAL A 2 2.81 5.69 23.49
C VAL A 2 4.27 5.78 23.96
N LEU A 3 4.51 5.77 25.25
CA LEU A 3 5.88 5.87 25.77
C LEU A 3 6.70 4.68 25.31
N SER A 4 7.80 4.94 24.60
CA SER A 4 8.80 3.92 24.29
C SER A 4 9.75 3.73 25.48
N GLN A 5 10.34 2.52 25.59
CA GLN A 5 11.34 2.24 26.64
C GLN A 5 12.64 3.07 26.46
N SER A 6 12.88 3.62 25.27
CA SER A 6 14.04 4.47 24.94
C SER A 6 13.87 5.95 25.34
N GLY A 7 12.76 6.31 25.99
CA GLY A 7 12.47 7.71 26.35
C GLY A 7 12.07 8.59 25.17
N LYS A 8 11.92 8.04 23.97
CA LYS A 8 11.37 8.74 22.81
C LYS A 8 9.86 8.52 22.74
N ASP A 9 9.13 9.50 22.22
CA ASP A 9 7.71 9.32 21.93
C ASP A 9 7.53 8.32 20.78
N PHE A 10 6.61 7.37 20.97
CA PHE A 10 6.23 6.40 19.96
C PHE A 10 4.86 6.77 19.38
N PHE A 11 4.74 6.74 18.07
CA PHE A 11 3.52 7.06 17.34
C PHE A 11 3.04 5.86 16.52
N ALA A 12 1.73 5.63 16.55
CA ALA A 12 1.05 4.81 15.56
C ALA A 12 0.26 5.74 14.66
N VAL A 13 0.52 5.69 13.36
CA VAL A 13 -0.15 6.54 12.36
C VAL A 13 -0.84 5.62 11.35
N ASN A 14 -2.08 5.92 11.02
CA ASN A 14 -2.85 5.17 10.04
C ASN A 14 -3.36 6.10 8.94
N ILE A 15 -3.42 5.59 7.72
CA ILE A 15 -3.97 6.27 6.57
C ILE A 15 -4.90 5.34 5.79
N HIS A 16 -5.93 5.91 5.19
CA HIS A 16 -6.68 5.34 4.08
C HIS A 16 -6.79 6.43 3.02
N ALA A 17 -5.98 6.32 1.97
CA ALA A 17 -5.94 7.30 0.89
C ALA A 17 -7.13 7.12 -0.06
N THR A 18 -7.46 8.16 -0.82
CA THR A 18 -8.55 8.12 -1.79
C THR A 18 -8.28 7.09 -2.89
N ALA A 19 -9.21 6.18 -3.13
CA ALA A 19 -9.10 5.16 -4.16
C ALA A 19 -9.32 5.73 -5.57
N PHE A 20 -10.48 6.32 -5.81
CA PHE A 20 -10.99 6.68 -7.14
C PHE A 20 -10.91 8.19 -7.38
N ALA A 21 -9.76 8.79 -7.13
CA ALA A 21 -9.57 10.21 -7.35
C ALA A 21 -9.59 10.53 -8.85
N THR A 22 -10.42 11.48 -9.24
CA THR A 22 -10.45 12.05 -10.60
C THR A 22 -9.67 13.36 -10.70
N ASP A 23 -9.01 13.75 -9.63
CA ASP A 23 -8.18 14.92 -9.47
C ASP A 23 -6.90 14.55 -8.69
N ASP A 24 -6.17 15.52 -8.17
CA ASP A 24 -4.94 15.33 -7.41
C ASP A 24 -5.18 15.03 -5.91
N THR A 25 -6.38 14.63 -5.50
CA THR A 25 -6.72 14.38 -4.09
C THR A 25 -5.87 13.25 -3.50
N LYS A 26 -5.61 12.18 -4.25
CA LYS A 26 -4.77 11.07 -3.78
C LYS A 26 -3.34 11.54 -3.51
N GLU A 27 -2.76 12.26 -4.43
CA GLU A 27 -1.42 12.83 -4.33
C GLU A 27 -1.32 13.78 -3.14
N GLN A 28 -2.34 14.62 -2.92
CA GLN A 28 -2.40 15.52 -1.76
C GLN A 28 -2.49 14.74 -0.44
N HIS A 29 -3.28 13.64 -0.38
CA HIS A 29 -3.35 12.78 0.80
C HIS A 29 -1.99 12.17 1.13
N ILE A 30 -1.31 11.59 0.14
CA ILE A 30 0.01 10.98 0.33
C ILE A 30 1.05 12.03 0.71
N ASN A 31 1.07 13.19 0.05
CA ASN A 31 1.98 14.28 0.40
C ASN A 31 1.77 14.77 1.84
N LYS A 32 0.51 14.92 2.27
CA LYS A 32 0.20 15.32 3.64
C LYS A 32 0.60 14.25 4.66
N TYR A 33 0.42 12.98 4.32
CA TYR A 33 0.87 11.87 5.13
C TYR A 33 2.39 11.89 5.32
N ILE A 34 3.16 12.04 4.24
CA ILE A 34 4.63 12.16 4.30
C ILE A 34 5.06 13.35 5.16
N GLU A 35 4.39 14.50 5.01
CA GLU A 35 4.65 15.68 5.85
C GLU A 35 4.46 15.38 7.34
N VAL A 36 3.38 14.68 7.71
CA VAL A 36 3.10 14.30 9.10
C VAL A 36 4.20 13.39 9.65
N LEU A 37 4.60 12.36 8.88
CA LEU A 37 5.69 11.45 9.27
C LEU A 37 7.01 12.20 9.43
N GLY A 38 7.34 13.09 8.49
CA GLY A 38 8.54 13.92 8.56
C GLY A 38 8.57 14.83 9.77
N ASN A 39 7.43 15.36 10.19
CA ASN A 39 7.35 16.19 11.42
C ASN A 39 7.57 15.35 12.68
N ILE A 40 7.07 14.10 12.74
CA ILE A 40 7.33 13.19 13.85
C ILE A 40 8.82 12.85 13.93
N ASP A 41 9.41 12.49 12.79
CA ASP A 41 10.83 12.13 12.69
C ASP A 41 11.74 13.30 13.07
N ALA A 42 11.50 14.48 12.53
CA ALA A 42 12.23 15.71 12.87
C ALA A 42 12.10 16.10 14.35
N GLY A 43 10.99 15.73 15.01
CA GLY A 43 10.78 15.86 16.44
C GLY A 43 11.51 14.80 17.27
N GLY A 44 12.21 13.86 16.66
CA GLY A 44 12.89 12.75 17.32
C GLY A 44 11.96 11.62 17.77
N GLY A 45 10.70 11.62 17.33
CA GLY A 45 9.75 10.54 17.58
C GLY A 45 10.04 9.30 16.76
N ILE A 46 9.61 8.16 17.25
CA ILE A 46 9.63 6.89 16.52
C ILE A 46 8.19 6.56 16.13
N PHE A 47 8.00 6.03 14.94
CA PHE A 47 6.66 5.62 14.51
C PHE A 47 6.62 4.25 13.82
N VAL A 48 5.46 3.64 13.92
CA VAL A 48 4.97 2.62 12.99
C VAL A 48 3.77 3.21 12.28
N THR A 49 3.72 3.07 10.98
CA THR A 49 2.66 3.64 10.17
C THR A 49 2.26 2.70 9.04
N GLY A 50 1.04 2.85 8.54
CA GLY A 50 0.55 2.11 7.39
C GLY A 50 -0.94 2.24 7.19
N GLY A 51 -1.46 1.38 6.35
CA GLY A 51 -2.85 1.33 5.91
C GLY A 51 -2.97 1.19 4.41
N ASP A 52 -4.16 1.39 3.91
CA ASP A 52 -4.46 1.38 2.48
C ASP A 52 -4.04 2.72 1.84
N LEU A 53 -2.99 2.69 1.04
CA LEU A 53 -2.49 3.86 0.30
C LEU A 53 -3.17 4.01 -1.06
N ASN A 54 -3.96 3.02 -1.48
CA ASN A 54 -4.63 3.00 -2.79
C ASN A 54 -3.70 3.33 -3.96
N SER A 55 -2.44 2.94 -3.86
CA SER A 55 -1.39 3.15 -4.84
C SER A 55 -0.46 1.94 -4.86
N VAL A 56 0.01 1.56 -6.03
CA VAL A 56 0.91 0.42 -6.20
C VAL A 56 2.36 0.78 -5.82
N PRO A 57 3.21 -0.21 -5.48
CA PRO A 57 4.61 0.04 -5.12
C PRO A 57 5.41 0.68 -6.26
N PRO A 58 6.50 1.41 -5.94
CA PRO A 58 7.39 1.98 -6.95
C PRO A 58 7.91 0.94 -7.95
N GLY A 59 7.95 1.31 -9.21
CA GLY A 59 8.43 0.42 -10.28
C GLY A 59 7.48 -0.74 -10.62
N SER A 60 6.28 -0.77 -10.07
CA SER A 60 5.26 -1.72 -10.48
C SER A 60 4.90 -1.51 -11.95
N VAL A 61 4.95 -2.58 -12.73
CA VAL A 61 4.51 -2.62 -14.12
C VAL A 61 3.44 -3.71 -14.17
N ILE A 62 2.25 -3.36 -13.75
CA ILE A 62 1.13 -4.30 -13.74
C ILE A 62 0.06 -3.75 -14.66
N ASP A 63 -0.18 -4.45 -15.76
CA ASP A 63 -1.36 -4.25 -16.58
C ASP A 63 -2.48 -5.10 -16.00
N PHE A 64 -3.32 -4.48 -15.21
CA PHE A 64 -4.43 -5.17 -14.55
C PHE A 64 -5.50 -5.65 -15.53
N CYS A 65 -5.46 -5.17 -16.76
CA CYS A 65 -6.46 -5.47 -17.77
C CYS A 65 -6.02 -6.53 -18.79
N GLU A 66 -4.79 -6.99 -18.77
CA GLU A 66 -4.36 -8.14 -19.60
C GLU A 66 -4.86 -9.48 -19.05
N SER A 67 -5.37 -9.52 -17.83
CA SER A 67 -5.94 -10.73 -17.25
C SER A 67 -7.44 -10.80 -17.51
N ASP A 68 -7.99 -12.03 -17.52
CA ASP A 68 -9.43 -12.28 -17.57
C ASP A 68 -10.23 -11.58 -16.46
N MET A 69 -9.54 -11.05 -15.45
CA MET A 69 -10.12 -10.31 -14.35
C MET A 69 -10.76 -8.98 -14.77
N CYS A 70 -10.28 -8.40 -15.87
CA CYS A 70 -10.80 -7.13 -16.38
C CYS A 70 -11.82 -7.29 -17.52
N VAL A 71 -12.18 -8.51 -17.91
CA VAL A 71 -13.04 -8.79 -19.09
C VAL A 71 -14.40 -8.12 -19.04
N ASN A 72 -14.91 -7.85 -17.84
CA ASN A 72 -16.20 -7.17 -17.66
C ASN A 72 -16.05 -5.79 -17.00
N ASP A 73 -14.86 -5.32 -16.80
CA ASP A 73 -14.56 -4.05 -16.18
C ASP A 73 -14.14 -3.05 -17.26
N ASN A 74 -15.06 -2.16 -17.60
CA ASN A 74 -14.83 -1.14 -18.61
C ASN A 74 -14.02 0.07 -18.08
N PHE A 75 -13.68 0.10 -16.79
CA PHE A 75 -12.91 1.20 -16.20
C PHE A 75 -11.57 1.43 -16.88
N HIS A 76 -10.97 0.37 -17.38
CA HIS A 76 -9.66 0.41 -18.02
C HIS A 76 -9.72 0.76 -19.50
N ILE A 77 -10.86 0.54 -20.13
CA ILE A 77 -11.03 0.66 -21.59
C ILE A 77 -11.82 1.91 -21.94
N ASP A 78 -12.68 2.38 -21.05
CA ASP A 78 -13.57 3.49 -21.32
C ASP A 78 -13.02 4.82 -20.78
N ASN A 79 -12.23 5.50 -21.60
CA ASN A 79 -11.75 6.85 -21.32
C ASN A 79 -12.90 7.88 -21.18
N ALA A 80 -14.14 7.49 -21.41
CA ALA A 80 -15.31 8.32 -21.17
C ALA A 80 -15.89 8.15 -19.77
N ASP A 81 -15.39 7.20 -18.97
CA ASP A 81 -15.75 7.06 -17.58
C ASP A 81 -15.35 8.32 -16.80
N PRO A 82 -16.29 9.03 -16.15
CA PRO A 82 -15.97 10.24 -15.40
C PRO A 82 -15.08 9.98 -14.17
N TYR A 83 -14.94 8.73 -13.74
CA TYR A 83 -14.06 8.33 -12.63
C TYR A 83 -12.70 7.84 -13.11
N HIS A 84 -12.54 7.68 -14.42
CA HIS A 84 -11.26 7.31 -14.98
C HIS A 84 -10.28 8.46 -14.87
N LYS A 85 -9.12 8.18 -14.30
CA LYS A 85 -7.99 9.11 -14.24
C LYS A 85 -6.73 8.32 -14.52
N GLU A 86 -5.94 8.81 -15.46
CA GLU A 86 -4.58 8.31 -15.60
C GLU A 86 -3.89 8.46 -14.25
N GLY A 87 -3.36 7.38 -13.73
CA GLY A 87 -2.75 7.40 -12.44
C GLY A 87 -3.64 6.89 -11.31
N SER A 88 -4.89 6.49 -11.57
CA SER A 88 -5.75 5.87 -10.57
C SER A 88 -5.43 4.38 -10.40
N TYR A 89 -5.84 3.79 -9.28
CA TYR A 89 -5.48 2.40 -8.99
C TYR A 89 -6.13 1.36 -9.93
N PHE A 90 -7.05 1.77 -10.79
CA PHE A 90 -7.65 0.92 -11.81
C PHE A 90 -6.81 0.77 -13.06
N GLU A 91 -5.84 1.64 -13.27
CA GLU A 91 -5.03 1.63 -14.47
C GLU A 91 -3.58 1.37 -14.19
N ASN A 92 -2.97 0.73 -15.16
CA ASN A 92 -1.54 0.71 -15.30
C ASN A 92 -1.11 2.06 -15.89
N PHE A 93 -0.62 2.96 -15.04
CA PHE A 93 -0.13 4.24 -15.48
C PHE A 93 1.20 4.53 -14.85
N SER A 94 1.99 5.21 -15.63
CA SER A 94 3.40 5.44 -15.35
C SER A 94 3.67 6.34 -14.14
N GLY A 95 2.67 7.08 -13.69
CA GLY A 95 2.85 8.07 -12.62
C GLY A 95 2.50 7.58 -11.22
N GLU A 96 1.66 6.57 -11.06
CA GLU A 96 1.22 6.13 -9.72
C GLU A 96 2.33 5.52 -8.87
N PRO A 97 3.22 4.67 -9.42
CA PRO A 97 4.31 4.13 -8.62
C PRO A 97 5.22 5.19 -8.03
N ASP A 98 5.32 6.35 -8.67
CA ASP A 98 6.18 7.44 -8.23
C ASP A 98 5.63 8.17 -6.99
N ILE A 99 4.33 8.07 -6.74
CA ILE A 99 3.68 8.70 -5.57
C ILE A 99 4.26 8.17 -4.25
N LEU A 100 4.60 6.87 -4.20
CA LEU A 100 5.11 6.22 -2.99
C LEU A 100 6.63 6.23 -2.88
N VAL A 101 7.37 6.66 -3.92
CA VAL A 101 8.84 6.73 -3.91
C VAL A 101 9.38 7.45 -2.66
N PRO A 102 8.85 8.62 -2.24
CA PRO A 102 9.38 9.29 -1.06
C PRO A 102 9.25 8.50 0.24
N LEU A 103 8.23 7.63 0.38
CA LEU A 103 8.09 6.75 1.55
C LEU A 103 9.18 5.67 1.54
N TYR A 104 9.38 5.02 0.40
CA TYR A 104 10.38 3.96 0.23
C TYR A 104 11.82 4.45 0.30
N ASP A 105 12.08 5.69 -0.13
CA ASP A 105 13.40 6.31 -0.04
C ASP A 105 13.77 6.76 1.38
N THR A 106 12.76 7.00 2.23
CA THR A 106 12.98 7.65 3.52
C THR A 106 12.77 6.69 4.69
N TYR A 107 11.84 5.74 4.59
CA TYR A 107 11.40 4.90 5.69
C TYR A 107 11.55 3.42 5.36
N ASP A 108 11.70 2.60 6.41
CA ASP A 108 11.88 1.16 6.28
C ASP A 108 10.52 0.47 6.05
N PRO A 109 10.29 -0.16 4.87
CA PRO A 109 9.06 -0.89 4.59
C PRO A 109 9.10 -2.27 5.28
N ALA A 110 7.95 -2.71 5.81
CA ALA A 110 7.84 -4.03 6.44
C ALA A 110 8.01 -5.20 5.45
N ILE A 111 7.60 -5.00 4.21
CA ILE A 111 7.85 -5.92 3.09
C ILE A 111 9.01 -5.38 2.28
N ASP A 112 10.07 -6.15 2.20
CA ASP A 112 11.31 -5.80 1.50
C ASP A 112 11.06 -5.37 0.05
N THR A 113 11.78 -4.36 -0.41
CA THR A 113 11.72 -3.84 -1.79
C THR A 113 12.10 -4.88 -2.84
N ALA A 114 12.83 -5.92 -2.47
CA ALA A 114 13.12 -7.05 -3.36
C ALA A 114 11.92 -7.96 -3.60
N SER A 115 10.90 -7.91 -2.74
CA SER A 115 9.77 -8.86 -2.76
C SER A 115 8.38 -8.21 -2.82
N TYR A 116 8.25 -6.91 -2.59
CA TYR A 116 6.94 -6.28 -2.45
C TYR A 116 6.01 -6.42 -3.68
N ASN A 117 6.56 -6.65 -4.86
CA ASN A 117 5.81 -6.88 -6.10
C ASN A 117 5.54 -8.36 -6.38
N LEU A 118 5.90 -9.26 -5.47
CA LEU A 118 5.60 -10.68 -5.63
C LEU A 118 4.12 -10.96 -5.24
N PRO A 119 3.45 -11.89 -5.94
CA PRO A 119 2.03 -12.17 -5.70
C PRO A 119 1.68 -12.54 -4.26
N GLU A 120 2.59 -13.15 -3.51
CA GLU A 120 2.40 -13.47 -2.09
C GLU A 120 2.28 -12.25 -1.18
N HIS A 121 2.65 -11.06 -1.67
CA HIS A 121 2.54 -9.80 -0.95
C HIS A 121 1.44 -8.87 -1.49
N PHE A 122 0.66 -9.32 -2.46
CA PHE A 122 -0.52 -8.58 -2.90
C PHE A 122 -1.57 -8.56 -1.79
N THR A 123 -2.18 -7.41 -1.60
CA THR A 123 -3.14 -7.18 -0.51
C THR A 123 -4.56 -6.96 -0.98
N HIS A 124 -4.77 -6.70 -2.27
CA HIS A 124 -6.11 -6.51 -2.81
C HIS A 124 -6.59 -7.77 -3.53
N ALA A 125 -7.80 -8.21 -3.19
CA ALA A 125 -8.53 -9.28 -3.86
C ALA A 125 -9.61 -8.66 -4.74
N PRO A 126 -9.74 -9.06 -6.01
CA PRO A 126 -10.84 -8.63 -6.85
C PRO A 126 -12.19 -9.09 -6.29
N SER A 127 -13.28 -8.57 -6.83
CA SER A 127 -14.63 -8.86 -6.35
C SER A 127 -14.92 -10.37 -6.27
N THR A 128 -15.79 -10.76 -5.36
CA THR A 128 -16.16 -12.17 -5.09
C THR A 128 -16.69 -12.93 -6.31
N SER A 129 -17.22 -12.24 -7.32
CA SER A 129 -17.64 -12.84 -8.58
C SER A 129 -16.47 -13.39 -9.41
N MET A 130 -15.27 -12.86 -9.21
CA MET A 130 -14.05 -13.29 -9.89
C MET A 130 -13.34 -14.41 -9.12
N ILE A 131 -13.48 -14.46 -7.81
CA ILE A 131 -12.86 -15.47 -6.93
C ILE A 131 -13.46 -16.88 -7.17
N ASN A 132 -14.68 -16.98 -7.65
CA ASN A 132 -15.31 -18.25 -7.97
C ASN A 132 -14.86 -18.86 -9.31
N ASP A 133 -14.10 -18.13 -10.11
CA ASP A 133 -13.45 -18.65 -11.30
C ASP A 133 -12.06 -19.20 -10.92
N THR A 134 -11.89 -20.51 -10.98
CA THR A 134 -10.64 -21.18 -10.61
C THR A 134 -9.47 -20.89 -11.56
N THR A 135 -9.72 -20.15 -12.62
CA THR A 135 -8.70 -19.75 -13.60
C THR A 135 -8.07 -18.39 -13.30
N VAL A 136 -8.63 -17.64 -12.36
CA VAL A 136 -8.23 -16.25 -12.06
C VAL A 136 -7.29 -16.20 -10.86
N THR A 137 -6.28 -15.35 -10.95
CA THR A 137 -5.45 -15.01 -9.79
C THR A 137 -6.30 -14.29 -8.75
N MET A 138 -6.31 -14.81 -7.53
CA MET A 138 -7.16 -14.31 -6.45
C MET A 138 -6.77 -12.88 -6.02
N TYR A 139 -5.50 -12.54 -6.15
CA TYR A 139 -4.94 -11.25 -5.74
C TYR A 139 -4.31 -10.57 -6.94
N ASP A 140 -4.53 -9.26 -7.08
CA ASP A 140 -4.10 -8.53 -8.26
C ASP A 140 -3.03 -7.48 -7.98
N ARG A 141 -2.94 -6.92 -6.76
CA ARG A 141 -2.01 -5.83 -6.46
C ARG A 141 -1.76 -5.65 -4.96
N LYS A 142 -0.71 -4.87 -4.65
CA LYS A 142 -0.43 -4.42 -3.30
C LYS A 142 -0.92 -2.97 -3.14
N LEU A 143 -1.79 -2.73 -2.14
CA LEU A 143 -2.32 -1.42 -1.77
C LEU A 143 -2.08 -1.07 -0.29
N ASP A 144 -1.86 -2.09 0.56
CA ASP A 144 -1.70 -1.95 1.99
C ASP A 144 -0.24 -2.10 2.39
N TYR A 145 0.22 -1.23 3.25
CA TYR A 145 1.63 -1.08 3.61
C TYR A 145 1.84 -0.87 5.09
N LEU A 146 3.05 -1.21 5.56
CA LEU A 146 3.59 -0.79 6.84
C LEU A 146 4.98 -0.19 6.62
N PHE A 147 5.25 0.93 7.29
CA PHE A 147 6.55 1.62 7.30
C PHE A 147 6.94 2.02 8.72
N THR A 148 8.22 2.26 8.94
CA THR A 148 8.74 2.82 10.19
C THR A 148 9.99 3.67 9.91
N ASN A 149 10.26 4.65 10.78
CA ASN A 149 11.58 5.29 10.88
C ASN A 149 12.50 4.59 11.91
N GLY A 150 12.05 3.47 12.46
CA GLY A 150 12.82 2.55 13.29
C GLY A 150 13.30 1.35 12.48
N THR A 151 13.18 0.15 13.03
CA THR A 151 13.63 -1.10 12.38
C THR A 151 12.60 -2.21 12.56
N TRP A 152 12.39 -2.97 11.51
CA TRP A 152 11.64 -4.23 11.58
C TRP A 152 12.56 -5.40 11.95
N ASP A 153 12.01 -6.41 12.61
CA ASP A 153 12.67 -7.71 12.70
C ASP A 153 12.78 -8.31 11.30
N SER A 154 14.00 -8.64 10.91
CA SER A 154 14.29 -9.05 9.53
C SER A 154 13.47 -10.25 9.10
N GLY A 155 12.76 -10.13 7.98
CA GLY A 155 11.91 -11.17 7.43
C GLY A 155 10.59 -11.38 8.18
N SER A 156 10.23 -10.51 9.13
CA SER A 156 8.95 -10.61 9.86
C SER A 156 7.76 -10.06 9.07
N GLY A 157 8.01 -9.29 8.02
CA GLY A 157 6.95 -8.74 7.17
C GLY A 157 6.21 -9.82 6.40
N SER A 158 4.89 -9.83 6.48
CA SER A 158 4.04 -10.80 5.78
C SER A 158 2.67 -10.24 5.43
N THR A 159 2.07 -10.83 4.39
CA THR A 159 0.68 -10.61 4.01
C THR A 159 -0.10 -11.90 4.25
N ASP A 160 -1.20 -11.84 5.00
CA ASP A 160 -2.03 -13.02 5.24
C ASP A 160 -3.16 -13.09 4.22
N GLN A 161 -2.92 -13.85 3.17
CA GLN A 161 -3.89 -14.09 2.10
C GLN A 161 -4.91 -15.18 2.43
N SER A 162 -4.79 -15.86 3.59
CA SER A 162 -5.73 -16.94 3.97
C SER A 162 -7.10 -16.45 4.41
N VAL A 163 -7.22 -15.14 4.69
CA VAL A 163 -8.44 -14.52 5.24
C VAL A 163 -9.26 -13.74 4.20
N TRP A 164 -9.04 -13.99 2.93
CA TRP A 164 -9.71 -13.30 1.80
C TRP A 164 -11.23 -13.30 1.85
N GLU A 165 -11.84 -14.29 2.51
CA GLU A 165 -13.31 -14.36 2.69
C GLU A 165 -13.85 -13.27 3.61
N LEU A 166 -13.00 -12.60 4.38
CA LEU A 166 -13.39 -11.62 5.38
C LEU A 166 -13.34 -10.18 4.85
N SER A 167 -12.51 -9.91 3.84
CA SER A 167 -12.28 -8.59 3.26
C SER A 167 -11.71 -8.73 1.85
N ASP A 168 -11.90 -7.72 1.03
CA ASP A 168 -11.20 -7.51 -0.24
C ASP A 168 -9.77 -6.97 -0.05
N HIS A 169 -9.39 -6.65 1.20
CA HIS A 169 -8.03 -6.29 1.58
C HIS A 169 -7.45 -7.28 2.57
N MET A 170 -6.19 -7.65 2.34
CA MET A 170 -5.45 -8.61 3.16
C MET A 170 -4.61 -7.92 4.21
N PRO A 171 -4.56 -8.45 5.45
CA PRO A 171 -3.74 -7.85 6.50
C PRO A 171 -2.25 -7.97 6.19
N VAL A 172 -1.53 -6.87 6.45
CA VAL A 172 -0.07 -6.84 6.47
C VAL A 172 0.39 -6.79 7.92
N SER A 173 1.35 -7.61 8.28
CA SER A 173 1.93 -7.65 9.62
C SER A 173 3.45 -7.67 9.60
N ALA A 174 4.06 -7.13 10.66
CA ALA A 174 5.49 -7.20 10.88
C ALA A 174 5.80 -7.04 12.38
N THR A 175 6.99 -7.47 12.79
CA THR A 175 7.48 -7.28 14.16
C THR A 175 8.38 -6.05 14.21
N PHE A 176 7.96 -5.03 14.95
CA PHE A 176 8.76 -3.83 15.17
C PHE A 176 9.81 -4.09 16.24
N MET A 177 11.05 -3.70 15.96
CA MET A 177 12.16 -3.79 16.90
C MET A 177 12.40 -2.41 17.54
N PRO A 178 12.10 -2.24 18.83
CA PRO A 178 12.45 -0.99 19.50
C PRO A 178 13.98 -0.83 19.49
N ALA A 179 14.46 0.41 19.30
CA ALA A 179 15.87 0.69 19.38
C ALA A 179 16.44 0.20 20.71
N SER A 180 17.51 -0.58 20.66
CA SER A 180 18.27 -0.92 21.87
C SER A 180 18.96 0.35 22.37
N ASP A 181 18.86 0.60 23.67
CA ASP A 181 19.60 1.67 24.37
C ASP A 181 21.11 1.53 24.18
#